data_5e75ce5e689e533721984c404ad2a4e9
#
_entry.id   5e75ce5e689e533721984c404ad2a4e9
#
_cell.length_a   1.000
_cell.length_b   1.000
_cell.length_c   1.000
_cell.angle_alpha   90.00
_cell.angle_beta   90.00
_cell.angle_gamma   90.00
#
_symmetry.space_group_name_H-M   'P 1'
#
loop_
_entity.id
_entity.type
_entity.pdbx_description
1 polymer ?
#
loop_
_entity_poly.entity_id
_entity_poly.type
_entity_poly.pdbx_seq_one_letter_code
_entity_poly.pdbx_strand_id
1 'polypeptide(L)'
;FELVENIPQSAVIKVIGVGGGGGNAVHHMIKNQVSGVDFICANTDAQALNNLKAKTILQMGSNITKGLGAGANPEIGRQAALEDRDEIAEILSGADMVFITAGMGGGTGTGAAPIVAEVAREMGILTVAVITRPFPFEGKKRALVAEEGIRQLSQHVDSLITIPNEKLLEVLGKEATLLEAFKAANDVLLGAVKGIADLIMHPGMINVDFADVRTVMSEMGMAMMGTGRASGENRAREAAQAAIRSPLLEDINLQGARGILVNITAGENLSLGEFSDVGDTIEEFASDDATVVVGTVIDPSLGDEICVTVVATGLCSIHEKPTKVVDNTVRHRTTDYRQLDRPAVMRNRDSAARVPVMAQAVGAETDMDYLDIPAFLRKQAD
;
A
#
# COMPACT_ATOMS: atom_id res chain seq x y z
N PHE A 1 -50.14 -1.62 -15.42
CA PHE A 1 -48.92 -1.37 -14.62
C PHE A 1 -47.87 -2.33 -15.16
N GLU A 2 -46.95 -1.85 -16.00
CA GLU A 2 -45.70 -2.57 -16.29
C GLU A 2 -44.80 -2.37 -15.09
N LEU A 3 -44.50 -3.43 -14.36
CA LEU A 3 -43.37 -3.51 -13.45
C LEU A 3 -42.12 -3.39 -14.31
N VAL A 4 -41.48 -2.23 -14.30
CA VAL A 4 -40.11 -2.10 -14.77
C VAL A 4 -39.27 -2.87 -13.76
N GLU A 5 -38.93 -4.10 -14.07
CA GLU A 5 -37.91 -4.86 -13.34
C GLU A 5 -36.59 -4.13 -13.54
N ASN A 6 -36.31 -3.17 -12.65
CA ASN A 6 -34.95 -2.73 -12.42
C ASN A 6 -34.23 -3.92 -11.75
N ILE A 7 -33.65 -4.79 -12.58
CA ILE A 7 -32.68 -5.76 -12.09
C ILE A 7 -31.55 -4.92 -11.50
N PRO A 8 -31.26 -5.03 -10.20
CA PRO A 8 -30.13 -4.31 -9.63
C PRO A 8 -28.88 -4.70 -10.41
N GLN A 9 -28.28 -3.73 -11.10
CA GLN A 9 -27.01 -3.96 -11.77
C GLN A 9 -25.98 -4.19 -10.67
N SER A 10 -25.39 -5.39 -10.62
CA SER A 10 -24.22 -5.65 -9.77
C SER A 10 -23.07 -4.75 -10.22
N ALA A 11 -22.27 -4.26 -9.28
CA ALA A 11 -21.11 -3.44 -9.58
C ALA A 11 -20.16 -4.19 -10.55
N VAL A 12 -19.63 -3.48 -11.54
CA VAL A 12 -18.68 -4.04 -12.50
C VAL A 12 -17.27 -3.84 -11.95
N ILE A 13 -16.62 -4.94 -11.57
CA ILE A 13 -15.26 -4.94 -11.03
C ILE A 13 -14.30 -5.48 -12.06
N LYS A 14 -13.25 -4.73 -12.37
CA LYS A 14 -12.15 -5.16 -13.26
C LYS A 14 -10.85 -5.31 -12.48
N VAL A 15 -10.07 -6.32 -12.85
CA VAL A 15 -8.74 -6.58 -12.28
C VAL A 15 -7.72 -6.52 -13.42
N ILE A 16 -6.85 -5.51 -13.39
CA ILE A 16 -5.81 -5.34 -14.40
C ILE A 16 -4.44 -5.66 -13.81
N GLY A 17 -3.79 -6.69 -14.37
CA GLY A 17 -2.41 -7.07 -14.06
C GLY A 17 -1.44 -6.36 -14.98
N VAL A 18 -0.60 -5.48 -14.43
CA VAL A 18 0.34 -4.66 -15.19
C VAL A 18 1.76 -5.21 -15.08
N GLY A 19 2.36 -5.52 -16.25
CA GLY A 19 3.70 -6.11 -16.34
C GLY A 19 3.75 -7.59 -15.94
N GLY A 20 4.95 -8.15 -15.87
CA GLY A 20 5.13 -9.59 -15.62
C GLY A 20 4.60 -10.05 -14.25
N GLY A 21 4.86 -9.29 -13.18
CA GLY A 21 4.36 -9.60 -11.83
C GLY A 21 2.85 -9.54 -11.75
N GLY A 22 2.23 -8.47 -12.29
CA GLY A 22 0.78 -8.32 -12.34
C GLY A 22 0.10 -9.40 -13.18
N GLY A 23 0.68 -9.74 -14.35
CA GLY A 23 0.19 -10.83 -15.19
C GLY A 23 0.22 -12.18 -14.49
N ASN A 24 1.28 -12.47 -13.71
CA ASN A 24 1.37 -13.70 -12.91
C ASN A 24 0.32 -13.73 -11.80
N ALA A 25 0.07 -12.62 -11.15
CA ALA A 25 -0.97 -12.51 -10.12
C ALA A 25 -2.36 -12.75 -10.69
N VAL A 26 -2.71 -12.11 -11.81
CA VAL A 26 -3.98 -12.35 -12.51
C VAL A 26 -4.11 -13.80 -12.96
N HIS A 27 -3.06 -14.40 -13.53
CA HIS A 27 -3.07 -15.80 -13.92
C HIS A 27 -3.32 -16.72 -12.70
N HIS A 28 -2.75 -16.39 -11.55
CA HIS A 28 -2.97 -17.12 -10.30
C HIS A 28 -4.42 -16.99 -9.82
N MET A 29 -5.02 -15.78 -9.90
CA MET A 29 -6.43 -15.54 -9.56
C MET A 29 -7.39 -16.33 -10.45
N ILE A 30 -7.13 -16.37 -11.75
CA ILE A 30 -7.91 -17.15 -12.72
C ILE A 30 -7.85 -18.66 -12.41
N LYS A 31 -6.65 -19.17 -12.07
CA LYS A 31 -6.48 -20.58 -11.65
C LYS A 31 -7.24 -20.94 -10.40
N ASN A 32 -7.35 -20.00 -9.47
CA ASN A 32 -8.09 -20.17 -8.21
C ASN A 32 -9.58 -19.78 -8.35
N GLN A 33 -10.08 -19.65 -9.58
CA GLN A 33 -11.50 -19.47 -9.91
C GLN A 33 -12.15 -18.28 -9.19
N VAL A 34 -11.42 -17.17 -9.03
CA VAL A 34 -12.04 -15.93 -8.54
C VAL A 34 -13.10 -15.51 -9.54
N SER A 35 -14.35 -15.38 -9.07
CA SER A 35 -15.54 -15.10 -9.88
C SER A 35 -16.04 -13.68 -9.68
N GLY A 36 -16.93 -13.21 -10.54
CA GLY A 36 -17.57 -11.91 -10.42
C GLY A 36 -16.70 -10.72 -10.84
N VAL A 37 -15.49 -10.95 -11.37
CA VAL A 37 -14.57 -9.92 -11.84
C VAL A 37 -14.09 -10.18 -13.26
N ASP A 38 -13.83 -9.11 -14.01
CA ASP A 38 -13.23 -9.18 -15.35
C ASP A 38 -11.71 -9.03 -15.24
N PHE A 39 -10.99 -10.02 -15.79
CA PHE A 39 -9.53 -10.06 -15.75
C PHE A 39 -8.90 -9.51 -17.02
N ILE A 40 -7.94 -8.58 -16.85
CA ILE A 40 -7.17 -7.92 -17.89
C ILE A 40 -5.68 -8.13 -17.59
N CYS A 41 -4.90 -8.47 -18.62
CA CYS A 41 -3.44 -8.49 -18.52
C CYS A 41 -2.84 -7.48 -19.49
N ALA A 42 -2.09 -6.52 -18.96
CA ALA A 42 -1.41 -5.47 -19.71
C ALA A 42 0.11 -5.60 -19.57
N ASN A 43 0.84 -5.71 -20.67
CA ASN A 43 2.31 -5.83 -20.64
C ASN A 43 2.94 -5.25 -21.91
N THR A 44 4.21 -4.90 -21.81
CA THR A 44 5.06 -4.51 -22.96
C THR A 44 5.78 -5.70 -23.60
N ASP A 45 5.75 -6.88 -22.94
CA ASP A 45 6.36 -8.12 -23.41
C ASP A 45 5.29 -9.05 -23.99
N ALA A 46 5.32 -9.20 -25.32
CA ALA A 46 4.37 -10.05 -26.06
C ALA A 46 4.51 -11.55 -25.69
N GLN A 47 5.72 -12.03 -25.39
CA GLN A 47 5.94 -13.43 -25.02
C GLN A 47 5.32 -13.74 -23.66
N ALA A 48 5.42 -12.82 -22.72
CA ALA A 48 4.79 -12.96 -21.40
C ALA A 48 3.25 -13.02 -21.53
N LEU A 49 2.66 -12.22 -22.42
CA LEU A 49 1.21 -12.19 -22.65
C LEU A 49 0.67 -13.48 -23.26
N ASN A 50 1.41 -14.08 -24.20
CA ASN A 50 0.99 -15.31 -24.89
C ASN A 50 0.78 -16.51 -23.96
N ASN A 51 1.41 -16.51 -22.79
CA ASN A 51 1.32 -17.57 -21.80
C ASN A 51 0.15 -17.38 -20.81
N LEU A 52 -0.55 -16.26 -20.87
CA LEU A 52 -1.63 -15.91 -19.93
C LEU A 52 -2.99 -16.35 -20.47
N LYS A 53 -3.89 -16.72 -19.55
CA LYS A 53 -5.26 -17.16 -19.87
C LYS A 53 -6.33 -16.09 -19.59
N ALA A 54 -5.93 -14.82 -19.47
CA ALA A 54 -6.88 -13.73 -19.30
C ALA A 54 -7.76 -13.57 -20.55
N LYS A 55 -9.02 -13.21 -20.35
CA LYS A 55 -9.98 -12.97 -21.44
C LYS A 55 -9.60 -11.74 -22.27
N THR A 56 -9.07 -10.71 -21.58
CA THR A 56 -8.63 -9.46 -22.19
C THR A 56 -7.13 -9.29 -22.01
N ILE A 57 -6.43 -9.07 -23.11
CA ILE A 57 -4.98 -8.92 -23.17
C ILE A 57 -4.67 -7.61 -23.89
N LEU A 58 -3.85 -6.76 -23.26
CA LEU A 58 -3.36 -5.52 -23.83
C LEU A 58 -1.83 -5.55 -23.95
N GLN A 59 -1.32 -5.49 -25.17
CA GLN A 59 0.11 -5.28 -25.42
C GLN A 59 0.38 -3.79 -25.51
N MET A 60 1.07 -3.22 -24.52
CA MET A 60 1.38 -1.79 -24.45
C MET A 60 2.69 -1.45 -25.16
N GLY A 61 2.73 -0.28 -25.79
CA GLY A 61 3.94 0.32 -26.37
C GLY A 61 4.54 -0.45 -27.52
N SER A 62 3.71 -0.89 -28.44
CA SER A 62 4.12 -1.70 -29.59
C SER A 62 5.18 -1.00 -30.46
N ASN A 63 5.11 0.32 -30.61
CA ASN A 63 6.11 1.09 -31.36
C ASN A 63 7.40 1.33 -30.57
N ILE A 64 7.29 1.46 -29.24
CA ILE A 64 8.43 1.77 -28.36
C ILE A 64 9.23 0.51 -28.06
N THR A 65 8.55 -0.58 -27.65
CA THR A 65 9.20 -1.81 -27.15
C THR A 65 9.30 -2.92 -28.19
N LYS A 66 8.53 -2.84 -29.26
CA LYS A 66 8.41 -3.89 -30.30
C LYS A 66 8.06 -5.28 -29.71
N GLY A 67 7.34 -5.29 -28.59
CA GLY A 67 6.98 -6.52 -27.89
C GLY A 67 8.11 -7.19 -27.10
N LEU A 68 9.26 -6.52 -26.94
CA LEU A 68 10.44 -7.07 -26.23
C LEU A 68 10.46 -6.68 -24.76
N GLY A 69 9.47 -5.95 -24.28
CA GLY A 69 9.38 -5.48 -22.89
C GLY A 69 10.12 -4.17 -22.65
N ALA A 70 9.88 -3.57 -21.46
CA ALA A 70 10.50 -2.33 -21.01
C ALA A 70 11.84 -2.57 -20.27
N GLY A 71 12.23 -3.82 -20.05
CA GLY A 71 13.40 -4.17 -19.25
C GLY A 71 13.26 -3.66 -17.81
N ALA A 72 14.36 -3.17 -17.24
CA ALA A 72 14.37 -2.57 -15.90
C ALA A 72 14.25 -1.03 -15.94
N ASN A 73 13.60 -0.48 -16.98
CA ASN A 73 13.46 0.98 -17.15
C ASN A 73 11.98 1.40 -17.04
N PRO A 74 11.55 2.00 -15.90
CA PRO A 74 10.17 2.46 -15.71
C PRO A 74 9.75 3.55 -16.70
N GLU A 75 10.67 4.38 -17.17
CA GLU A 75 10.34 5.44 -18.13
C GLU A 75 9.84 4.86 -19.47
N ILE A 76 10.45 3.75 -19.93
CA ILE A 76 9.96 3.03 -21.12
C ILE A 76 8.57 2.43 -20.85
N GLY A 77 8.34 1.86 -19.65
CA GLY A 77 7.02 1.37 -19.25
C GLY A 77 5.95 2.46 -19.22
N ARG A 78 6.31 3.64 -18.72
CA ARG A 78 5.45 4.82 -18.68
C ARG A 78 5.08 5.30 -20.09
N GLN A 79 6.08 5.44 -20.94
CA GLN A 79 5.86 5.86 -22.33
C GLN A 79 5.01 4.85 -23.10
N ALA A 80 5.21 3.55 -22.88
CA ALA A 80 4.42 2.50 -23.48
C ALA A 80 2.94 2.59 -23.08
N ALA A 81 2.64 2.85 -21.79
CA ALA A 81 1.27 3.05 -21.35
C ALA A 81 0.64 4.35 -21.86
N LEU A 82 1.44 5.41 -22.04
CA LEU A 82 0.97 6.66 -22.63
C LEU A 82 0.64 6.53 -24.11
N GLU A 83 1.38 5.68 -24.85
CA GLU A 83 1.10 5.37 -26.27
C GLU A 83 -0.30 4.77 -26.43
N ASP A 84 -0.69 3.87 -25.52
CA ASP A 84 -1.95 3.11 -25.61
C ASP A 84 -2.99 3.59 -24.58
N ARG A 85 -2.92 4.88 -24.19
CA ARG A 85 -3.81 5.47 -23.18
C ARG A 85 -5.29 5.32 -23.54
N ASP A 86 -5.65 5.50 -24.82
CA ASP A 86 -7.02 5.40 -25.29
C ASP A 86 -7.53 3.94 -25.24
N GLU A 87 -6.68 2.96 -25.53
CA GLU A 87 -7.02 1.54 -25.41
C GLU A 87 -7.20 1.13 -23.94
N ILE A 88 -6.37 1.68 -23.03
CA ILE A 88 -6.53 1.48 -21.60
C ILE A 88 -7.89 2.03 -21.16
N ALA A 89 -8.28 3.23 -21.61
CA ALA A 89 -9.58 3.82 -21.28
C ALA A 89 -10.74 2.98 -21.82
N GLU A 90 -10.63 2.48 -23.07
CA GLU A 90 -11.67 1.62 -23.67
C GLU A 90 -11.86 0.32 -22.87
N ILE A 91 -10.76 -0.34 -22.51
CA ILE A 91 -10.80 -1.59 -21.73
C ILE A 91 -11.37 -1.37 -20.32
N LEU A 92 -11.11 -0.22 -19.69
CA LEU A 92 -11.62 0.12 -18.36
C LEU A 92 -13.05 0.64 -18.39
N SER A 93 -13.57 1.01 -19.55
CA SER A 93 -14.92 1.57 -19.71
C SER A 93 -16.00 0.69 -19.09
N GLY A 94 -16.96 1.32 -18.42
CA GLY A 94 -18.08 0.66 -17.74
C GLY A 94 -17.74 -0.04 -16.44
N ALA A 95 -16.52 0.10 -15.91
CA ALA A 95 -16.18 -0.39 -14.60
C ALA A 95 -16.60 0.60 -13.51
N ASP A 96 -17.13 0.10 -12.40
CA ASP A 96 -17.38 0.86 -11.17
C ASP A 96 -16.14 0.86 -10.27
N MET A 97 -15.33 -0.21 -10.35
CA MET A 97 -14.11 -0.40 -9.58
C MET A 97 -13.03 -1.10 -10.41
N VAL A 98 -11.79 -0.69 -10.23
CA VAL A 98 -10.64 -1.37 -10.81
C VAL A 98 -9.59 -1.70 -9.75
N PHE A 99 -9.16 -2.95 -9.73
CA PHE A 99 -7.97 -3.40 -9.03
C PHE A 99 -6.77 -3.37 -9.98
N ILE A 100 -5.74 -2.62 -9.63
CA ILE A 100 -4.49 -2.60 -10.37
C ILE A 100 -3.48 -3.44 -9.61
N THR A 101 -3.04 -4.57 -10.18
CA THR A 101 -2.00 -5.39 -9.57
C THR A 101 -0.70 -5.31 -10.36
N ALA A 102 0.41 -5.07 -9.64
CA ALA A 102 1.72 -4.96 -10.27
C ALA A 102 2.85 -5.37 -9.30
N GLY A 103 3.90 -5.96 -9.84
CA GLY A 103 5.17 -6.09 -9.14
C GLY A 103 6.03 -4.85 -9.39
N MET A 104 6.38 -4.15 -8.32
CA MET A 104 7.17 -2.92 -8.41
C MET A 104 8.67 -3.20 -8.51
N GLY A 105 9.43 -2.26 -9.07
CA GLY A 105 10.88 -2.36 -9.24
C GLY A 105 11.36 -2.84 -10.61
N GLY A 106 10.43 -3.25 -11.49
CA GLY A 106 10.68 -3.54 -12.90
C GLY A 106 10.40 -2.33 -13.79
N GLY A 107 10.44 -2.50 -15.11
CA GLY A 107 10.12 -1.44 -16.07
C GLY A 107 8.62 -1.25 -16.25
N THR A 108 7.93 -2.27 -16.75
CA THR A 108 6.51 -2.18 -17.14
C THR A 108 5.59 -1.93 -15.93
N GLY A 109 5.65 -2.79 -14.90
CA GLY A 109 4.77 -2.64 -13.73
C GLY A 109 4.95 -1.29 -13.05
N THR A 110 6.20 -0.88 -12.82
CA THR A 110 6.52 0.37 -12.12
C THR A 110 6.14 1.62 -12.91
N GLY A 111 6.37 1.60 -14.24
CA GLY A 111 6.13 2.78 -15.08
C GLY A 111 4.71 2.89 -15.60
N ALA A 112 4.07 1.76 -15.94
CA ALA A 112 2.74 1.76 -16.56
C ALA A 112 1.59 1.78 -15.53
N ALA A 113 1.74 1.16 -14.35
CA ALA A 113 0.66 1.15 -13.35
C ALA A 113 0.18 2.55 -12.93
N PRO A 114 1.06 3.57 -12.72
CA PRO A 114 0.60 4.93 -12.44
C PRO A 114 -0.25 5.53 -13.57
N ILE A 115 0.07 5.26 -14.84
CA ILE A 115 -0.70 5.76 -15.99
C ILE A 115 -2.07 5.06 -16.07
N VAL A 116 -2.12 3.75 -15.86
CA VAL A 116 -3.40 3.01 -15.78
C VAL A 116 -4.28 3.57 -14.66
N ALA A 117 -3.69 3.87 -13.50
CA ALA A 117 -4.41 4.46 -12.37
C ALA A 117 -4.91 5.88 -12.68
N GLU A 118 -4.10 6.71 -13.34
CA GLU A 118 -4.48 8.05 -13.79
C GLU A 118 -5.70 7.99 -14.72
N VAL A 119 -5.68 7.10 -15.72
CA VAL A 119 -6.80 6.91 -16.65
C VAL A 119 -8.06 6.46 -15.91
N ALA A 120 -7.96 5.47 -15.03
CA ALA A 120 -9.10 4.98 -14.25
C ALA A 120 -9.71 6.09 -13.38
N ARG A 121 -8.87 6.88 -12.71
CA ARG A 121 -9.31 8.02 -11.89
C ARG A 121 -9.99 9.12 -12.70
N GLU A 122 -9.48 9.47 -13.87
CA GLU A 122 -10.10 10.44 -14.76
C GLU A 122 -11.50 9.99 -15.23
N MET A 123 -11.71 8.68 -15.36
CA MET A 123 -13.01 8.09 -15.68
C MET A 123 -13.96 8.00 -14.48
N GLY A 124 -13.52 8.38 -13.26
CA GLY A 124 -14.33 8.33 -12.03
C GLY A 124 -14.49 6.92 -11.46
N ILE A 125 -13.65 5.96 -11.88
CA ILE A 125 -13.65 4.58 -11.43
C ILE A 125 -12.95 4.51 -10.08
N LEU A 126 -13.54 3.81 -9.08
CA LEU A 126 -12.87 3.54 -7.81
C LEU A 126 -11.61 2.72 -8.06
N THR A 127 -10.45 3.30 -7.79
CA THR A 127 -9.15 2.74 -8.16
C THR A 127 -8.39 2.26 -6.93
N VAL A 128 -8.22 0.96 -6.81
CA VAL A 128 -7.46 0.31 -5.74
C VAL A 128 -6.24 -0.40 -6.33
N ALA A 129 -5.05 0.00 -5.90
CA ALA A 129 -3.84 -0.71 -6.30
C ALA A 129 -3.41 -1.71 -5.23
N VAL A 130 -3.10 -2.94 -5.66
CA VAL A 130 -2.57 -4.01 -4.80
C VAL A 130 -1.24 -4.46 -5.41
N ILE A 131 -0.15 -4.03 -4.80
CA ILE A 131 1.19 -4.16 -5.39
C ILE A 131 2.16 -4.88 -4.46
N THR A 132 3.18 -5.49 -5.05
CA THR A 132 4.26 -6.11 -4.28
C THR A 132 5.55 -5.30 -4.39
N ARG A 133 6.26 -5.17 -3.25
CA ARG A 133 7.66 -4.71 -3.23
C ARG A 133 8.59 -5.86 -3.57
N PRO A 134 9.73 -5.59 -4.23
CA PRO A 134 10.69 -6.64 -4.56
C PRO A 134 11.26 -7.31 -3.29
N PHE A 135 11.65 -8.56 -3.43
CA PHE A 135 12.40 -9.26 -2.39
C PHE A 135 13.79 -8.63 -2.19
N PRO A 136 14.38 -8.71 -0.98
CA PRO A 136 15.72 -8.16 -0.70
C PRO A 136 16.81 -8.70 -1.62
N PHE A 137 16.72 -9.97 -2.05
CA PHE A 137 17.68 -10.60 -2.95
C PHE A 137 17.60 -10.09 -4.39
N GLU A 138 16.54 -9.37 -4.78
CA GLU A 138 16.42 -8.73 -6.10
C GLU A 138 17.29 -7.47 -6.24
N GLY A 139 17.81 -6.97 -5.14
CA GLY A 139 18.83 -5.92 -5.09
C GLY A 139 18.31 -4.51 -4.80
N LYS A 140 19.18 -3.71 -4.17
CA LYS A 140 18.85 -2.35 -3.67
C LYS A 140 18.37 -1.40 -4.77
N LYS A 141 18.94 -1.47 -5.98
CA LYS A 141 18.52 -0.62 -7.10
C LYS A 141 17.05 -0.86 -7.44
N ARG A 142 16.62 -2.13 -7.42
CA ARG A 142 15.24 -2.50 -7.73
C ARG A 142 14.28 -2.02 -6.64
N ALA A 143 14.69 -2.06 -5.38
CA ALA A 143 13.92 -1.51 -4.26
C ALA A 143 13.72 0.02 -4.39
N LEU A 144 14.78 0.79 -4.73
CA LEU A 144 14.68 2.23 -4.94
C LEU A 144 13.74 2.59 -6.11
N VAL A 145 13.82 1.83 -7.20
CA VAL A 145 12.92 2.00 -8.35
C VAL A 145 11.46 1.70 -7.94
N ALA A 146 11.25 0.68 -7.10
CA ALA A 146 9.93 0.34 -6.59
C ALA A 146 9.36 1.47 -5.74
N GLU A 147 10.13 2.05 -4.82
CA GLU A 147 9.68 3.14 -3.95
C GLU A 147 9.26 4.37 -4.74
N GLU A 148 10.04 4.76 -5.75
CA GLU A 148 9.66 5.87 -6.62
C GLU A 148 8.38 5.58 -7.40
N GLY A 149 8.21 4.37 -7.94
CA GLY A 149 6.98 3.97 -8.62
C GLY A 149 5.77 3.93 -7.69
N ILE A 150 5.94 3.45 -6.45
CA ILE A 150 4.90 3.45 -5.40
C ILE A 150 4.46 4.90 -5.11
N ARG A 151 5.42 5.81 -4.96
CA ARG A 151 5.16 7.23 -4.72
C ARG A 151 4.37 7.88 -5.86
N GLN A 152 4.68 7.53 -7.11
CA GLN A 152 3.93 8.02 -8.27
C GLN A 152 2.52 7.40 -8.32
N LEU A 153 2.40 6.09 -8.11
CA LEU A 153 1.12 5.39 -8.11
C LEU A 153 0.16 5.91 -7.04
N SER A 154 0.67 6.20 -5.83
CA SER A 154 -0.13 6.70 -4.71
C SER A 154 -0.84 8.03 -4.97
N GLN A 155 -0.40 8.80 -5.98
CA GLN A 155 -1.03 10.07 -6.35
C GLN A 155 -2.30 9.88 -7.20
N HIS A 156 -2.46 8.70 -7.81
CA HIS A 156 -3.51 8.41 -8.79
C HIS A 156 -4.52 7.35 -8.33
N VAL A 157 -4.32 6.73 -7.18
CA VAL A 157 -5.23 5.72 -6.62
C VAL A 157 -5.99 6.25 -5.42
N ASP A 158 -7.19 5.71 -5.17
CA ASP A 158 -7.97 6.01 -3.98
C ASP A 158 -7.41 5.25 -2.78
N SER A 159 -6.99 3.99 -2.99
CA SER A 159 -6.37 3.16 -1.96
C SER A 159 -5.17 2.39 -2.52
N LEU A 160 -4.08 2.34 -1.77
CA LEU A 160 -2.84 1.65 -2.15
C LEU A 160 -2.47 0.59 -1.12
N ILE A 161 -2.70 -0.67 -1.46
CA ILE A 161 -2.30 -1.83 -0.66
C ILE A 161 -0.90 -2.26 -1.10
N THR A 162 0.07 -2.15 -0.21
CA THR A 162 1.46 -2.52 -0.49
C THR A 162 1.84 -3.78 0.27
N ILE A 163 2.31 -4.80 -0.43
CA ILE A 163 2.74 -6.08 0.13
C ILE A 163 4.27 -6.11 0.14
N PRO A 164 4.92 -6.00 1.32
CA PRO A 164 6.37 -6.13 1.44
C PRO A 164 6.78 -7.61 1.37
N ASN A 165 7.35 -8.04 0.22
CA ASN A 165 7.75 -9.44 0.04
C ASN A 165 8.80 -9.91 1.05
N GLU A 166 9.56 -9.01 1.68
CA GLU A 166 10.49 -9.34 2.77
C GLU A 166 9.78 -9.97 3.97
N LYS A 167 8.57 -9.47 4.33
CA LYS A 167 7.76 -10.02 5.42
C LYS A 167 7.25 -11.44 5.10
N LEU A 168 7.07 -11.76 3.83
CA LEU A 168 6.70 -13.12 3.42
C LEU A 168 7.84 -14.11 3.66
N LEU A 169 9.10 -13.68 3.54
CA LEU A 169 10.25 -14.56 3.85
C LEU A 169 10.35 -14.88 5.34
N GLU A 170 9.92 -13.98 6.22
CA GLU A 170 9.87 -14.22 7.66
C GLU A 170 8.90 -15.36 8.00
N VAL A 171 7.74 -15.41 7.31
CA VAL A 171 6.72 -16.46 7.47
C VAL A 171 7.14 -17.78 6.86
N LEU A 172 7.68 -17.74 5.65
CA LEU A 172 8.03 -18.95 4.89
C LEU A 172 9.29 -19.64 5.43
N GLY A 173 10.17 -18.87 6.10
CA GLY A 173 11.45 -19.38 6.57
C GLY A 173 12.52 -19.49 5.48
N LYS A 174 13.75 -19.80 5.91
CA LYS A 174 14.94 -19.80 5.02
C LYS A 174 15.03 -20.98 4.05
N GLU A 175 14.25 -22.03 4.29
CA GLU A 175 14.26 -23.25 3.47
C GLU A 175 13.26 -23.18 2.30
N ALA A 176 12.42 -22.16 2.26
CA ALA A 176 11.45 -21.96 1.18
C ALA A 176 12.14 -21.76 -0.17
N THR A 177 11.62 -22.41 -1.18
CA THR A 177 12.08 -22.24 -2.56
C THR A 177 11.66 -20.90 -3.13
N LEU A 178 12.38 -20.41 -4.13
CA LEU A 178 12.03 -19.18 -4.83
C LEU A 178 10.59 -19.24 -5.43
N LEU A 179 10.18 -20.41 -5.91
CA LEU A 179 8.85 -20.64 -6.46
C LEU A 179 7.76 -20.50 -5.38
N GLU A 180 8.01 -21.03 -4.19
CA GLU A 180 7.09 -20.90 -3.05
C GLU A 180 6.99 -19.44 -2.59
N ALA A 181 8.10 -18.69 -2.57
CA ALA A 181 8.09 -17.29 -2.22
C ALA A 181 7.23 -16.44 -3.18
N PHE A 182 7.37 -16.64 -4.49
CA PHE A 182 6.53 -15.94 -5.47
C PHE A 182 5.08 -16.42 -5.43
N LYS A 183 4.84 -17.71 -5.17
CA LYS A 183 3.48 -18.23 -4.98
C LYS A 183 2.82 -17.58 -3.78
N ALA A 184 3.50 -17.48 -2.64
CA ALA A 184 2.98 -16.81 -1.45
C ALA A 184 2.64 -15.33 -1.72
N ALA A 185 3.49 -14.61 -2.46
CA ALA A 185 3.18 -13.24 -2.88
C ALA A 185 1.90 -13.17 -3.73
N ASN A 186 1.71 -14.11 -4.66
CA ASN A 186 0.50 -14.17 -5.47
C ASN A 186 -0.72 -14.61 -4.65
N ASP A 187 -0.56 -15.47 -3.64
CA ASP A 187 -1.65 -15.87 -2.72
C ASP A 187 -2.14 -14.67 -1.89
N VAL A 188 -1.23 -13.79 -1.46
CA VAL A 188 -1.61 -12.56 -0.75
C VAL A 188 -2.34 -11.59 -1.69
N LEU A 189 -1.84 -11.38 -2.92
CA LEU A 189 -2.51 -10.54 -3.92
C LEU A 189 -3.92 -11.06 -4.24
N LEU A 190 -4.06 -12.39 -4.38
CA LEU A 190 -5.36 -13.04 -4.56
C LEU A 190 -6.26 -12.81 -3.36
N GLY A 191 -5.76 -12.99 -2.13
CA GLY A 191 -6.51 -12.77 -0.90
C GLY A 191 -7.06 -11.34 -0.80
N ALA A 192 -6.25 -10.34 -1.16
CA ALA A 192 -6.65 -8.94 -1.20
C ALA A 192 -7.82 -8.69 -2.16
N VAL A 193 -7.64 -9.09 -3.42
CA VAL A 193 -8.64 -8.88 -4.46
C VAL A 193 -9.91 -9.69 -4.16
N LYS A 194 -9.76 -10.98 -3.84
CA LYS A 194 -10.90 -11.86 -3.54
C LYS A 194 -11.67 -11.37 -2.32
N GLY A 195 -10.98 -11.01 -1.22
CA GLY A 195 -11.62 -10.57 0.01
C GLY A 195 -12.51 -9.34 -0.16
N ILE A 196 -12.12 -8.40 -1.03
CA ILE A 196 -12.90 -7.19 -1.31
C ILE A 196 -13.97 -7.47 -2.36
N ALA A 197 -13.62 -8.19 -3.44
CA ALA A 197 -14.57 -8.49 -4.52
C ALA A 197 -15.73 -9.38 -4.04
N ASP A 198 -15.45 -10.39 -3.21
CA ASP A 198 -16.47 -11.30 -2.70
C ASP A 198 -17.52 -10.55 -1.83
N LEU A 199 -17.12 -9.55 -1.05
CA LEU A 199 -18.05 -8.72 -0.27
C LEU A 199 -19.07 -7.98 -1.15
N ILE A 200 -18.64 -7.56 -2.34
CA ILE A 200 -19.48 -6.79 -3.28
C ILE A 200 -20.33 -7.72 -4.14
N MET A 201 -19.73 -8.83 -4.60
CA MET A 201 -20.31 -9.70 -5.63
C MET A 201 -21.14 -10.87 -5.05
N HIS A 202 -20.81 -11.32 -3.86
CA HIS A 202 -21.44 -12.47 -3.22
C HIS A 202 -22.09 -12.04 -1.89
N PRO A 203 -23.35 -11.54 -1.93
CA PRO A 203 -24.03 -11.12 -0.73
C PRO A 203 -24.16 -12.28 0.25
N GLY A 204 -23.64 -12.10 1.46
CA GLY A 204 -23.78 -13.05 2.56
C GLY A 204 -25.02 -12.76 3.42
N MET A 205 -25.00 -13.21 4.69
CA MET A 205 -26.05 -12.90 5.66
C MET A 205 -26.05 -11.40 6.04
N ILE A 206 -24.89 -10.77 6.08
CA ILE A 206 -24.71 -9.33 6.27
C ILE A 206 -24.05 -8.81 5.02
N ASN A 207 -24.83 -8.07 4.24
CA ASN A 207 -24.38 -7.54 2.98
C ASN A 207 -23.75 -6.16 3.16
N VAL A 208 -22.62 -5.95 2.51
CA VAL A 208 -21.95 -4.64 2.38
C VAL A 208 -22.26 -4.13 0.99
N ASP A 209 -22.87 -2.96 0.88
CA ASP A 209 -23.10 -2.38 -0.45
C ASP A 209 -21.83 -1.73 -1.01
N PHE A 210 -21.85 -1.50 -2.32
CA PHE A 210 -20.69 -0.90 -3.01
C PHE A 210 -20.38 0.52 -2.51
N ALA A 211 -21.39 1.26 -2.03
CA ALA A 211 -21.20 2.61 -1.52
C ALA A 211 -20.41 2.61 -0.20
N ASP A 212 -20.64 1.63 0.68
CA ASP A 212 -19.88 1.46 1.90
C ASP A 212 -18.42 1.11 1.61
N VAL A 213 -18.19 0.14 0.69
CA VAL A 213 -16.82 -0.20 0.24
C VAL A 213 -16.14 1.02 -0.37
N ARG A 214 -16.84 1.79 -1.21
CA ARG A 214 -16.32 3.01 -1.80
C ARG A 214 -15.93 4.01 -0.71
N THR A 215 -16.75 4.22 0.31
CA THR A 215 -16.48 5.15 1.40
C THR A 215 -15.20 4.78 2.15
N VAL A 216 -15.05 3.52 2.56
CA VAL A 216 -13.85 3.04 3.25
C VAL A 216 -12.61 3.09 2.36
N MET A 217 -12.73 2.70 1.09
CA MET A 217 -11.60 2.64 0.17
C MET A 217 -11.21 4.02 -0.39
N SER A 218 -12.09 5.02 -0.34
CA SER A 218 -11.80 6.40 -0.75
C SER A 218 -11.06 7.22 0.32
N GLU A 219 -10.88 6.67 1.53
CA GLU A 219 -9.98 7.26 2.52
C GLU A 219 -8.54 7.21 1.99
N MET A 220 -8.14 8.33 1.35
CA MET A 220 -6.85 8.44 0.65
C MET A 220 -5.68 8.10 1.56
N GLY A 221 -4.78 7.24 1.07
CA GLY A 221 -3.57 6.91 1.79
C GLY A 221 -3.08 5.49 1.54
N MET A 222 -2.10 5.11 2.34
CA MET A 222 -1.66 3.72 2.36
C MET A 222 -2.72 2.85 3.03
N ALA A 223 -2.97 1.71 2.42
CA ALA A 223 -3.79 0.66 3.00
C ALA A 223 -2.94 -0.59 3.21
N MET A 224 -3.28 -1.33 4.24
CA MET A 224 -2.64 -2.60 4.53
C MET A 224 -3.68 -3.66 4.80
N MET A 225 -3.30 -4.91 4.62
CA MET A 225 -4.22 -6.02 4.83
C MET A 225 -3.57 -7.14 5.63
N GLY A 226 -4.41 -7.85 6.37
CA GLY A 226 -4.07 -9.09 7.01
C GLY A 226 -5.15 -10.12 6.79
N THR A 227 -4.77 -11.39 6.72
CA THR A 227 -5.69 -12.52 6.60
C THR A 227 -5.35 -13.54 7.67
N GLY A 228 -6.36 -14.01 8.39
CA GLY A 228 -6.24 -15.07 9.36
C GLY A 228 -7.25 -16.19 9.09
N ARG A 229 -6.85 -17.42 9.40
CA ARG A 229 -7.70 -18.62 9.28
C ARG A 229 -7.62 -19.43 10.54
N ALA A 230 -8.75 -19.96 10.97
CA ALA A 230 -8.81 -20.86 12.11
C ALA A 230 -9.99 -21.83 12.01
N SER A 231 -9.88 -22.93 12.76
CA SER A 231 -10.92 -23.95 12.89
C SER A 231 -11.03 -24.38 14.35
N GLY A 232 -12.19 -24.88 14.78
CA GLY A 232 -12.43 -25.32 16.15
C GLY A 232 -13.34 -24.37 16.95
N GLU A 233 -13.42 -24.54 18.28
CA GLU A 233 -14.38 -23.83 19.13
C GLU A 233 -14.17 -22.31 19.20
N ASN A 234 -12.92 -21.83 19.11
CA ASN A 234 -12.58 -20.40 19.18
C ASN A 234 -12.16 -19.83 17.82
N ARG A 235 -12.55 -20.49 16.72
CA ARG A 235 -12.08 -20.19 15.36
C ARG A 235 -12.30 -18.72 14.96
N ALA A 236 -13.39 -18.10 15.37
CA ALA A 236 -13.72 -16.71 15.06
C ALA A 236 -12.67 -15.73 15.63
N ARG A 237 -12.43 -15.85 16.94
CA ARG A 237 -11.47 -14.99 17.65
C ARG A 237 -10.04 -15.27 17.20
N GLU A 238 -9.68 -16.54 17.03
CA GLU A 238 -8.34 -16.93 16.56
C GLU A 238 -8.06 -16.44 15.15
N ALA A 239 -9.04 -16.54 14.22
CA ALA A 239 -8.91 -16.03 12.87
C ALA A 239 -8.77 -14.49 12.84
N ALA A 240 -9.59 -13.77 13.62
CA ALA A 240 -9.51 -12.31 13.73
C ALA A 240 -8.14 -11.87 14.30
N GLN A 241 -7.68 -12.50 15.39
CA GLN A 241 -6.38 -12.22 15.96
C GLN A 241 -5.22 -12.53 14.99
N ALA A 242 -5.31 -13.64 14.25
CA ALA A 242 -4.32 -14.00 13.23
C ALA A 242 -4.31 -12.98 12.08
N ALA A 243 -5.46 -12.45 11.67
CA ALA A 243 -5.56 -11.40 10.66
C ALA A 243 -4.87 -10.12 11.12
N ILE A 244 -5.16 -9.66 12.34
CA ILE A 244 -4.59 -8.42 12.91
C ILE A 244 -3.08 -8.56 13.16
N ARG A 245 -2.63 -9.74 13.61
CA ARG A 245 -1.21 -10.06 13.85
C ARG A 245 -0.48 -10.54 12.61
N SER A 246 -1.09 -10.42 11.43
CA SER A 246 -0.42 -10.77 10.18
C SER A 246 0.90 -10.00 10.07
N PRO A 247 2.03 -10.65 9.69
CA PRO A 247 3.31 -9.98 9.48
C PRO A 247 3.23 -8.80 8.51
N LEU A 248 2.21 -8.78 7.66
CA LEU A 248 1.94 -7.67 6.73
C LEU A 248 1.40 -6.43 7.43
N LEU A 249 0.86 -6.57 8.66
CA LEU A 249 0.32 -5.49 9.50
C LEU A 249 1.22 -5.18 10.71
N GLU A 250 2.26 -5.97 11.00
CA GLU A 250 3.03 -5.95 12.26
C GLU A 250 3.66 -4.58 12.57
N ASP A 251 4.12 -3.85 11.55
CA ASP A 251 4.78 -2.56 11.72
C ASP A 251 3.79 -1.37 11.72
N ILE A 252 2.47 -1.64 11.78
CA ILE A 252 1.44 -0.63 11.58
C ILE A 252 0.57 -0.50 12.82
N ASN A 253 0.38 0.74 13.22
CA ASN A 253 -0.59 1.06 14.26
C ASN A 253 -1.99 1.18 13.62
N LEU A 254 -2.82 0.15 13.78
CA LEU A 254 -4.21 0.14 13.32
C LEU A 254 -5.05 1.26 13.95
N GLN A 255 -4.64 1.80 15.12
CA GLN A 255 -5.27 2.97 15.74
C GLN A 255 -5.15 4.25 14.89
N GLY A 256 -4.32 4.25 13.85
CA GLY A 256 -4.21 5.33 12.87
C GLY A 256 -5.07 5.14 11.63
N ALA A 257 -5.76 4.00 11.50
CA ALA A 257 -6.63 3.73 10.37
C ALA A 257 -7.91 4.59 10.44
N ARG A 258 -8.32 5.16 9.30
CA ARG A 258 -9.57 5.91 9.17
C ARG A 258 -10.72 5.02 8.71
N GLY A 259 -10.41 3.97 7.96
CA GLY A 259 -11.37 2.99 7.51
C GLY A 259 -10.86 1.57 7.73
N ILE A 260 -11.73 0.68 8.12
CA ILE A 260 -11.44 -0.75 8.28
C ILE A 260 -12.54 -1.54 7.59
N LEU A 261 -12.15 -2.33 6.61
CA LEU A 261 -13.03 -3.26 5.93
C LEU A 261 -12.71 -4.69 6.40
N VAL A 262 -13.73 -5.38 6.87
CA VAL A 262 -13.61 -6.75 7.38
C VAL A 262 -14.45 -7.68 6.55
N ASN A 263 -13.84 -8.70 6.00
CA ASN A 263 -14.52 -9.80 5.33
C ASN A 263 -14.40 -11.07 6.17
N ILE A 264 -15.53 -11.65 6.56
CA ILE A 264 -15.61 -12.94 7.24
C ILE A 264 -16.14 -13.96 6.24
N THR A 265 -15.28 -14.86 5.79
CA THR A 265 -15.67 -15.98 4.93
C THR A 265 -15.75 -17.25 5.77
N ALA A 266 -16.90 -17.89 5.78
CA ALA A 266 -17.15 -19.10 6.57
C ALA A 266 -18.12 -20.05 5.85
N GLY A 267 -18.23 -21.28 6.35
CA GLY A 267 -19.26 -22.21 5.93
C GLY A 267 -20.67 -21.79 6.40
N GLU A 268 -21.69 -22.59 6.06
CA GLU A 268 -23.09 -22.35 6.45
C GLU A 268 -23.32 -22.41 7.96
N ASN A 269 -22.34 -22.86 8.72
CA ASN A 269 -22.39 -23.04 10.18
C ASN A 269 -21.90 -21.80 10.97
N LEU A 270 -21.71 -20.64 10.33
CA LEU A 270 -21.34 -19.40 11.00
C LEU A 270 -22.44 -18.96 11.97
N SER A 271 -22.10 -18.83 13.26
CA SER A 271 -23.04 -18.40 14.30
C SER A 271 -23.00 -16.88 14.51
N LEU A 272 -24.08 -16.31 15.05
CA LEU A 272 -24.15 -14.89 15.43
C LEU A 272 -23.10 -14.54 16.50
N GLY A 273 -22.81 -15.47 17.42
CA GLY A 273 -21.78 -15.27 18.44
C GLY A 273 -20.40 -15.13 17.81
N GLU A 274 -20.05 -16.00 16.85
CA GLU A 274 -18.77 -15.93 16.14
C GLU A 274 -18.62 -14.62 15.34
N PHE A 275 -19.70 -14.15 14.73
CA PHE A 275 -19.70 -12.85 14.05
C PHE A 275 -19.41 -11.70 15.03
N SER A 276 -20.06 -11.71 16.21
CA SER A 276 -19.82 -10.71 17.26
C SER A 276 -18.37 -10.77 17.77
N ASP A 277 -17.85 -11.99 18.03
CA ASP A 277 -16.47 -12.18 18.51
C ASP A 277 -15.42 -11.62 17.54
N VAL A 278 -15.64 -11.74 16.22
CA VAL A 278 -14.77 -11.10 15.23
C VAL A 278 -14.87 -9.57 15.30
N GLY A 279 -16.11 -9.04 15.36
CA GLY A 279 -16.36 -7.60 15.45
C GLY A 279 -15.68 -6.99 16.69
N ASP A 280 -15.94 -7.55 17.85
CA ASP A 280 -15.38 -7.10 19.13
C ASP A 280 -13.84 -7.15 19.12
N THR A 281 -13.27 -8.23 18.55
CA THR A 281 -11.82 -8.37 18.45
C THR A 281 -11.20 -7.28 17.56
N ILE A 282 -11.87 -6.88 16.49
CA ILE A 282 -11.34 -5.84 15.57
C ILE A 282 -11.54 -4.45 16.18
N GLU A 283 -12.66 -4.21 16.85
CA GLU A 283 -12.96 -2.94 17.51
C GLU A 283 -11.95 -2.62 18.62
N GLU A 284 -11.41 -3.62 19.34
CA GLU A 284 -10.32 -3.43 20.31
C GLU A 284 -9.05 -2.78 19.70
N PHE A 285 -8.83 -2.95 18.41
CA PHE A 285 -7.65 -2.42 17.70
C PHE A 285 -7.95 -1.20 16.82
N ALA A 286 -9.22 -0.92 16.56
CA ALA A 286 -9.67 0.22 15.77
C ALA A 286 -9.57 1.52 16.58
N SER A 287 -9.50 2.66 15.88
CA SER A 287 -9.68 3.97 16.49
C SER A 287 -11.18 4.24 16.69
N ASP A 288 -11.55 5.00 17.74
CA ASP A 288 -12.93 5.44 17.97
C ASP A 288 -13.51 6.23 16.78
N ASP A 289 -12.65 6.87 15.98
CA ASP A 289 -13.03 7.65 14.80
C ASP A 289 -13.01 6.85 13.49
N ALA A 290 -12.65 5.56 13.53
CA ALA A 290 -12.54 4.74 12.32
C ALA A 290 -13.92 4.27 11.84
N THR A 291 -14.15 4.35 10.51
CA THR A 291 -15.31 3.72 9.89
C THR A 291 -15.05 2.23 9.72
N VAL A 292 -15.75 1.39 10.49
CA VAL A 292 -15.62 -0.06 10.41
C VAL A 292 -16.80 -0.64 9.63
N VAL A 293 -16.49 -1.37 8.55
CA VAL A 293 -17.48 -2.07 7.73
C VAL A 293 -17.18 -3.56 7.79
N VAL A 294 -18.15 -4.34 8.28
CA VAL A 294 -18.03 -5.80 8.44
C VAL A 294 -19.04 -6.49 7.55
N GLY A 295 -18.59 -7.38 6.70
CA GLY A 295 -19.45 -8.19 5.86
C GLY A 295 -19.13 -9.68 5.95
N THR A 296 -20.08 -10.50 5.53
CA THR A 296 -19.95 -11.97 5.55
C THR A 296 -20.09 -12.55 4.14
N VAL A 297 -19.31 -13.58 3.87
CA VAL A 297 -19.40 -14.38 2.64
C VAL A 297 -19.54 -15.85 3.05
N ILE A 298 -20.53 -16.54 2.51
CA ILE A 298 -20.73 -17.96 2.77
C ILE A 298 -20.04 -18.77 1.66
N ASP A 299 -19.04 -19.54 2.05
CA ASP A 299 -18.34 -20.48 1.17
C ASP A 299 -18.43 -21.91 1.75
N PRO A 300 -19.33 -22.75 1.21
CA PRO A 300 -19.52 -24.11 1.72
C PRO A 300 -18.25 -24.98 1.67
N SER A 301 -17.27 -24.61 0.84
CA SER A 301 -16.02 -25.37 0.71
C SER A 301 -15.11 -25.27 1.94
N LEU A 302 -15.29 -24.23 2.77
CA LEU A 302 -14.51 -24.03 4.00
C LEU A 302 -14.91 -24.97 5.14
N GLY A 303 -16.13 -25.55 5.11
CA GLY A 303 -16.61 -26.44 6.17
C GLY A 303 -16.58 -25.77 7.54
N ASP A 304 -15.71 -26.25 8.42
CA ASP A 304 -15.55 -25.73 9.79
C ASP A 304 -14.45 -24.64 9.91
N GLU A 305 -13.84 -24.22 8.82
CA GLU A 305 -12.84 -23.16 8.84
C GLU A 305 -13.49 -21.78 8.69
N ILE A 306 -12.97 -20.78 9.43
CA ILE A 306 -13.29 -19.36 9.24
C ILE A 306 -12.04 -18.66 8.69
N CYS A 307 -12.25 -17.83 7.68
CA CYS A 307 -11.23 -16.94 7.13
C CYS A 307 -11.65 -15.48 7.35
N VAL A 308 -10.83 -14.72 8.07
CA VAL A 308 -11.05 -13.29 8.31
C VAL A 308 -10.00 -12.51 7.52
N THR A 309 -10.46 -11.59 6.68
CA THR A 309 -9.59 -10.65 5.97
C THR A 309 -9.89 -9.24 6.45
N VAL A 310 -8.87 -8.54 6.93
CA VAL A 310 -8.95 -7.16 7.42
C VAL A 310 -8.17 -6.28 6.47
N VAL A 311 -8.79 -5.20 5.98
CA VAL A 311 -8.13 -4.16 5.19
C VAL A 311 -8.27 -2.85 5.94
N ALA A 312 -7.15 -2.28 6.38
CA ALA A 312 -7.09 -0.98 7.06
C ALA A 312 -6.66 0.09 6.05
N THR A 313 -7.41 1.18 5.94
CA THR A 313 -7.19 2.28 4.99
C THR A 313 -6.93 3.60 5.71
N GLY A 314 -6.44 4.60 4.99
CA GLY A 314 -6.17 5.92 5.57
C GLY A 314 -4.99 5.94 6.55
N LEU A 315 -4.10 4.96 6.47
CA LEU A 315 -2.92 4.86 7.32
C LEU A 315 -1.94 5.97 6.95
N CYS A 316 -1.66 6.88 7.90
CA CYS A 316 -0.59 7.85 7.73
C CYS A 316 0.76 7.12 7.75
N SER A 317 1.62 7.40 6.77
CA SER A 317 2.99 6.88 6.81
C SER A 317 3.68 7.39 8.08
N ILE A 318 4.17 6.49 8.93
CA ILE A 318 4.92 6.79 10.16
C ILE A 318 6.20 7.63 9.87
N HIS A 319 6.49 7.93 8.61
CA HIS A 319 7.69 8.63 8.15
C HIS A 319 7.54 10.14 7.94
N GLU A 320 6.40 10.74 8.21
CA GLU A 320 6.38 12.18 8.42
C GLU A 320 6.96 12.49 9.80
N LYS A 321 8.30 12.55 9.88
CA LYS A 321 8.95 13.28 10.96
C LYS A 321 8.28 14.64 10.99
N PRO A 322 7.71 15.09 12.15
CA PRO A 322 7.13 16.41 12.23
C PRO A 322 8.23 17.36 11.76
N THR A 323 7.97 18.03 10.64
CA THR A 323 8.85 19.09 10.15
C THR A 323 8.93 20.07 11.31
N LYS A 324 10.04 20.10 12.03
CA LYS A 324 10.29 21.17 12.98
C LYS A 324 10.18 22.42 12.14
N VAL A 325 9.06 23.11 12.28
CA VAL A 325 8.92 24.46 11.80
C VAL A 325 9.97 25.25 12.58
N VAL A 326 11.14 25.41 11.97
CA VAL A 326 12.13 26.34 12.47
C VAL A 326 11.50 27.69 12.21
N ASP A 327 10.92 28.25 13.25
CA ASP A 327 10.42 29.61 13.22
C ASP A 327 11.63 30.55 13.00
N ASN A 328 11.91 30.78 11.72
CA ASN A 328 12.91 31.73 11.25
C ASN A 328 12.39 33.17 11.31
N THR A 329 11.40 33.46 12.15
CA THR A 329 11.11 34.83 12.50
C THR A 329 12.35 35.36 13.21
N VAL A 330 13.21 36.00 12.43
CA VAL A 330 14.27 36.84 12.93
C VAL A 330 13.54 37.87 13.80
N ARG A 331 13.50 37.60 15.12
CA ARG A 331 13.18 38.67 16.06
C ARG A 331 14.23 39.73 15.79
N HIS A 332 13.85 40.77 15.08
CA HIS A 332 14.62 41.98 15.00
C HIS A 332 14.81 42.45 16.44
N ARG A 333 15.89 41.95 17.08
CA ARG A 333 16.47 42.65 18.19
C ARG A 333 16.87 43.99 17.60
N THR A 334 16.11 45.01 17.87
CA THR A 334 16.53 46.39 17.68
C THR A 334 17.88 46.50 18.41
N THR A 335 18.94 46.42 17.62
CA THR A 335 20.29 46.65 18.14
C THR A 335 20.34 48.10 18.59
N ASP A 336 20.41 48.30 19.88
CA ASP A 336 20.55 49.65 20.43
C ASP A 336 21.95 50.15 20.05
N TYR A 337 22.05 50.90 18.96
CA TYR A 337 23.31 51.42 18.43
C TYR A 337 24.04 52.33 19.42
N ARG A 338 23.35 52.85 20.43
CA ARG A 338 23.99 53.64 21.54
C ARG A 338 24.95 52.79 22.41
N GLN A 339 24.83 51.48 22.39
CA GLN A 339 25.76 50.58 23.10
C GLN A 339 27.03 50.28 22.27
N LEU A 340 27.04 50.58 20.98
CA LEU A 340 28.21 50.39 20.13
C LEU A 340 29.23 51.53 20.25
N ASP A 341 28.83 52.71 20.73
CA ASP A 341 29.72 53.85 20.96
C ASP A 341 30.56 53.74 22.24
N ARG A 342 30.37 52.69 23.03
CA ARG A 342 31.20 52.46 24.23
C ARG A 342 32.47 51.66 23.85
N PRO A 343 33.65 52.08 24.40
CA PRO A 343 34.89 51.32 24.17
C PRO A 343 34.78 49.85 24.55
N ALA A 344 35.39 48.96 23.76
CA ALA A 344 35.29 47.48 23.86
C ALA A 344 35.65 46.96 25.29
N VAL A 345 36.54 47.67 26.03
CA VAL A 345 36.93 47.31 27.39
C VAL A 345 35.80 47.47 28.41
N MET A 346 34.81 48.35 28.15
CA MET A 346 33.66 48.54 29.07
C MET A 346 32.50 47.59 28.75
N ARG A 347 32.43 47.05 27.53
CA ARG A 347 31.38 46.06 27.09
C ARG A 347 31.59 44.70 27.76
N ASN A 348 32.84 44.31 28.02
CA ASN A 348 33.14 43.01 28.61
C ASN A 348 32.95 42.96 30.15
N ARG A 349 32.79 44.09 30.81
CA ARG A 349 32.55 44.09 32.26
C ARG A 349 31.10 43.82 32.66
N ASP A 350 30.14 44.17 31.81
CA ASP A 350 28.70 43.98 32.08
C ASP A 350 28.20 42.55 31.68
N SER A 351 28.97 41.83 30.86
CA SER A 351 28.67 40.43 30.51
C SER A 351 29.10 39.39 31.54
N ALA A 352 30.04 39.76 32.45
CA ALA A 352 30.53 38.86 33.49
C ALA A 352 29.60 38.72 34.69
N ALA A 353 28.53 39.52 34.79
CA ALA A 353 27.64 39.57 35.98
C ALA A 353 26.32 38.79 35.82
N ARG A 354 26.10 38.03 34.73
CA ARG A 354 24.88 37.25 34.53
C ARG A 354 25.20 35.81 34.08
N VAL A 355 25.65 34.98 34.99
CA VAL A 355 25.65 33.54 34.86
C VAL A 355 24.57 32.98 35.76
N PRO A 356 23.48 32.42 35.29
CA PRO A 356 22.62 31.60 36.12
C PRO A 356 23.28 30.24 36.33
N VAL A 357 23.45 29.89 37.59
CA VAL A 357 23.86 28.57 38.07
C VAL A 357 22.78 27.58 37.64
N MET A 358 23.10 26.61 36.80
CA MET A 358 22.35 25.37 36.69
C MET A 358 23.28 24.18 36.47
N ALA A 359 23.22 23.34 37.47
CA ALA A 359 23.35 21.89 37.57
C ALA A 359 24.35 21.15 36.66
N GLN A 360 25.24 20.50 37.36
CA GLN A 360 26.12 19.42 36.95
C GLN A 360 25.37 18.29 36.21
N ALA A 361 25.87 17.91 35.05
CA ALA A 361 25.75 16.55 34.54
C ALA A 361 27.12 16.10 34.03
N VAL A 362 27.48 14.92 34.47
CA VAL A 362 28.74 14.22 34.40
C VAL A 362 29.13 13.86 32.96
N GLY A 363 30.39 14.11 32.64
CA GLY A 363 31.36 13.37 31.85
C GLY A 363 30.95 12.67 30.54
N ALA A 364 31.45 13.22 29.45
CA ALA A 364 32.09 12.48 28.37
C ALA A 364 33.08 13.42 27.68
N GLU A 365 34.33 13.14 27.82
CA GLU A 365 35.42 13.77 27.07
C GLU A 365 35.23 13.39 25.58
N THR A 366 34.83 14.34 24.77
CA THR A 366 34.99 14.29 23.35
C THR A 366 36.16 15.16 22.97
N ASP A 367 37.17 14.49 22.44
CA ASP A 367 38.39 15.07 21.86
C ASP A 367 37.97 16.05 20.72
N MET A 368 38.09 17.35 21.00
CA MET A 368 37.65 18.43 20.13
C MET A 368 38.81 19.08 19.38
N ASP A 369 40.00 18.49 19.43
CA ASP A 369 41.22 19.05 18.82
C ASP A 369 41.17 19.02 17.24
N TYR A 370 40.17 18.35 16.66
CA TYR A 370 40.07 18.24 15.20
C TYR A 370 39.31 19.41 14.52
N LEU A 371 38.70 20.30 15.31
CA LEU A 371 37.86 21.37 14.76
C LEU A 371 38.59 22.72 14.59
N ASP A 372 39.80 22.86 15.14
CA ASP A 372 40.57 24.12 15.07
C ASP A 372 41.51 24.21 13.85
N ILE A 373 41.55 23.19 12.99
CA ILE A 373 42.40 23.25 11.75
C ILE A 373 41.59 23.83 10.61
N PRO A 374 41.99 25.00 10.07
CA PRO A 374 41.34 25.58 8.90
C PRO A 374 41.27 24.63 7.72
N ALA A 375 40.13 24.61 7.02
CA ALA A 375 39.77 23.62 5.99
C ALA A 375 40.79 23.51 4.83
N PHE A 376 41.60 24.56 4.57
CA PHE A 376 42.61 24.57 3.53
C PHE A 376 43.90 23.80 3.91
N LEU A 377 44.13 23.56 5.20
CA LEU A 377 45.32 22.80 5.67
C LEU A 377 45.05 21.29 5.80
N ARG A 378 43.80 20.85 5.66
CA ARG A 378 43.43 19.41 5.79
C ARG A 378 43.88 18.56 4.57
N LYS A 379 44.28 19.17 3.47
CA LYS A 379 44.65 18.46 2.23
C LYS A 379 46.13 18.12 2.11
N GLN A 380 46.99 18.42 3.11
CA GLN A 380 48.43 18.17 3.05
C GLN A 380 48.94 17.09 4.03
N ALA A 381 48.05 16.32 4.64
CA ALA A 381 48.39 15.29 5.62
C ALA A 381 48.03 13.87 5.18
N ASP A 382 47.93 13.62 3.86
CA ASP A 382 47.88 12.26 3.26
C ASP A 382 49.15 12.02 2.43
#